data_81f0a5c495b6b5a5ee1a6f56660f0f04
#
_entry.id   81f0a5c495b6b5a5ee1a6f56660f0f04
#
_cell.length_a   1.000
_cell.length_b   1.000
_cell.length_c   1.000
_cell.angle_alpha   90.00
_cell.angle_beta   90.00
_cell.angle_gamma   90.00
#
_symmetry.space_group_name_H-M   'P 1'
#
loop_
_entity.id
_entity.type
_entity.pdbx_description
1 polymer ?
#
loop_
_entity_poly.entity_id
_entity_poly.type
_entity_poly.pdbx_seq_one_letter_code
_entity_poly.pdbx_strand_id
1 'polypeptide(L)'
;MDIATFTFNPFSENTYVLYDETKDCIIVDPGCYTEEEQTQLTDFIAQHALVPVHLVNTHCHIDHVLGNKFVSDRYGLSLTSHAGEQVVLDAQPTVSQMYGISYLRSPDIKTFLAQDDILTFGNTSLKVLFTPGHSPASISLYNHESMQLIAGDVLFDGSIGRTDLPGGDFKTLIDSIKTQLLRLDDKVVVYSGHGEITTIGKERRSNPFLT
;
A
#
# COMPACT_ATOMS: atom_id res chain seq x y z
N MET A 1 -9.39 -14.09 3.17
CA MET A 1 -8.39 -13.48 2.28
C MET A 1 -7.01 -13.85 2.78
N ASP A 2 -6.14 -14.30 1.91
CA ASP A 2 -4.74 -14.59 2.20
C ASP A 2 -3.86 -13.43 1.77
N ILE A 3 -2.72 -13.26 2.45
CA ILE A 3 -1.75 -12.18 2.17
C ILE A 3 -0.36 -12.78 2.09
N ALA A 4 0.34 -12.53 0.99
CA ALA A 4 1.78 -12.73 0.89
C ALA A 4 2.49 -11.38 0.97
N THR A 5 3.57 -11.33 1.75
CA THR A 5 4.38 -10.13 1.97
C THR A 5 5.76 -10.31 1.39
N PHE A 6 6.24 -9.31 0.69
CA PHE A 6 7.60 -9.23 0.15
C PHE A 6 8.22 -7.94 0.62
N THR A 7 9.44 -7.99 1.14
CA THR A 7 10.16 -6.78 1.48
C THR A 7 11.17 -6.50 0.39
N PHE A 8 10.98 -5.40 -0.34
CA PHE A 8 11.73 -5.06 -1.54
C PHE A 8 12.48 -3.73 -1.40
N ASN A 9 13.32 -3.50 -2.38
CA ASN A 9 14.10 -2.28 -2.64
C ASN A 9 14.98 -1.79 -1.45
N PRO A 10 15.87 -0.80 -1.67
CA PRO A 10 16.76 -0.29 -0.62
C PRO A 10 16.06 0.38 0.58
N PHE A 11 14.77 0.67 0.46
CA PHE A 11 13.97 1.27 1.54
C PHE A 11 13.27 0.22 2.41
N SER A 12 13.38 -1.08 2.07
CA SER A 12 12.72 -2.19 2.78
C SER A 12 11.19 -2.00 2.82
N GLU A 13 10.63 -1.61 1.69
CA GLU A 13 9.18 -1.48 1.50
C GLU A 13 8.52 -2.86 1.46
N ASN A 14 7.31 -2.96 2.00
CA ASN A 14 6.49 -4.16 2.01
C ASN A 14 5.45 -4.14 0.88
N THR A 15 5.73 -4.88 -0.18
CA THR A 15 4.79 -5.20 -1.25
C THR A 15 3.86 -6.32 -0.83
N TYR A 16 2.57 -6.21 -1.12
CA TYR A 16 1.57 -7.22 -0.76
C TYR A 16 0.90 -7.83 -1.99
N VAL A 17 0.73 -9.17 -1.97
CA VAL A 17 -0.18 -9.89 -2.87
C VAL A 17 -1.34 -10.40 -2.04
N LEU A 18 -2.54 -9.86 -2.28
CA LEU A 18 -3.77 -10.27 -1.63
C LEU A 18 -4.54 -11.20 -2.57
N TYR A 19 -4.98 -12.35 -2.08
CA TYR A 19 -5.65 -13.35 -2.91
C TYR A 19 -6.67 -14.17 -2.12
N ASP A 20 -7.54 -14.88 -2.83
CA ASP A 20 -8.51 -15.77 -2.23
C ASP A 20 -8.59 -17.12 -2.98
N GLU A 21 -9.58 -17.94 -2.64
CA GLU A 21 -9.77 -19.27 -3.20
C GLU A 21 -10.11 -19.28 -4.69
N THR A 22 -10.55 -18.16 -5.26
CA THR A 22 -10.81 -18.02 -6.70
C THR A 22 -9.56 -17.95 -7.53
N LYS A 23 -8.41 -17.68 -6.90
CA LYS A 23 -7.11 -17.39 -7.49
C LYS A 23 -6.97 -15.98 -8.07
N ASP A 24 -8.01 -15.18 -8.09
CA ASP A 24 -7.85 -13.75 -8.37
C ASP A 24 -7.01 -13.10 -7.27
N CYS A 25 -6.11 -12.21 -7.67
CA CYS A 25 -5.27 -11.47 -6.73
C CYS A 25 -5.09 -10.00 -7.11
N ILE A 26 -4.77 -9.20 -6.12
CA ILE A 26 -4.32 -7.83 -6.32
C ILE A 26 -2.90 -7.66 -5.82
N ILE A 27 -2.12 -6.82 -6.51
CA ILE A 27 -0.76 -6.45 -6.11
C ILE A 27 -0.82 -5.03 -5.57
N VAL A 28 -0.45 -4.88 -4.30
CA VAL A 28 -0.49 -3.58 -3.60
C VAL A 28 0.94 -3.11 -3.35
N ASP A 29 1.20 -1.87 -3.70
CA ASP A 29 2.49 -1.17 -3.53
C ASP A 29 3.67 -2.02 -4.06
N PRO A 30 3.74 -2.33 -5.37
CA PRO A 30 4.86 -3.12 -5.87
C PRO A 30 6.15 -2.32 -5.86
N GLY A 31 6.99 -2.55 -4.85
CA GLY A 31 8.31 -1.96 -4.70
C GLY A 31 9.43 -2.74 -5.39
N CYS A 32 9.13 -3.82 -6.12
CA CYS A 32 10.14 -4.70 -6.73
C CYS A 32 11.02 -3.94 -7.74
N TYR A 33 12.27 -3.73 -7.35
CA TYR A 33 13.22 -2.85 -8.02
C TYR A 33 14.22 -3.61 -8.87
N THR A 34 14.79 -4.70 -8.35
CA THR A 34 15.77 -5.53 -9.06
C THR A 34 15.09 -6.66 -9.85
N GLU A 35 15.83 -7.26 -10.80
CA GLU A 35 15.34 -8.43 -11.54
C GLU A 35 15.06 -9.63 -10.61
N GLU A 36 15.86 -9.78 -9.55
CA GLU A 36 15.65 -10.82 -8.54
C GLU A 36 14.35 -10.61 -7.79
N GLU A 37 14.04 -9.38 -7.37
CA GLU A 37 12.79 -9.02 -6.68
C GLU A 37 11.58 -9.21 -7.60
N GLN A 38 11.70 -8.80 -8.86
CA GLN A 38 10.66 -9.01 -9.89
C GLN A 38 10.41 -10.50 -10.14
N THR A 39 11.48 -11.31 -10.18
CA THR A 39 11.39 -12.76 -10.33
C THR A 39 10.71 -13.37 -9.10
N GLN A 40 11.09 -12.96 -7.88
CA GLN A 40 10.47 -13.45 -6.65
C GLN A 40 8.95 -13.21 -6.65
N LEU A 41 8.50 -12.02 -7.03
CA LEU A 41 7.08 -11.68 -7.12
C LEU A 41 6.36 -12.54 -8.18
N THR A 42 6.93 -12.66 -9.38
CA THR A 42 6.30 -13.41 -10.48
C THR A 42 6.30 -14.92 -10.23
N ASP A 43 7.35 -15.46 -9.64
CA ASP A 43 7.42 -16.87 -9.28
C ASP A 43 6.38 -17.24 -8.23
N PHE A 44 6.18 -16.40 -7.22
CA PHE A 44 5.10 -16.61 -6.25
C PHE A 44 3.73 -16.66 -6.93
N ILE A 45 3.43 -15.69 -7.78
CA ILE A 45 2.16 -15.61 -8.52
C ILE A 45 1.97 -16.88 -9.38
N ALA A 46 3.02 -17.31 -10.10
CA ALA A 46 2.97 -18.49 -10.95
C ALA A 46 2.82 -19.79 -10.15
N GLN A 47 3.58 -19.98 -9.06
CA GLN A 47 3.55 -21.15 -8.21
C GLN A 47 2.18 -21.37 -7.55
N HIS A 48 1.48 -20.28 -7.20
CA HIS A 48 0.15 -20.34 -6.62
C HIS A 48 -0.98 -20.31 -7.65
N ALA A 49 -0.63 -20.25 -8.95
CA ALA A 49 -1.57 -20.12 -10.08
C ALA A 49 -2.52 -18.92 -9.90
N LEU A 50 -1.99 -17.80 -9.40
CA LEU A 50 -2.77 -16.57 -9.17
C LEU A 50 -2.95 -15.78 -10.46
N VAL A 51 -4.06 -15.05 -10.54
CA VAL A 51 -4.42 -14.18 -11.66
C VAL A 51 -4.48 -12.74 -11.15
N PRO A 52 -3.46 -11.90 -11.39
CA PRO A 52 -3.51 -10.50 -11.01
C PRO A 52 -4.61 -9.75 -11.77
N VAL A 53 -5.52 -9.13 -11.03
CA VAL A 53 -6.67 -8.38 -11.58
C VAL A 53 -6.60 -6.88 -11.26
N HIS A 54 -5.84 -6.46 -10.26
CA HIS A 54 -5.60 -5.06 -9.93
C HIS A 54 -4.15 -4.80 -9.54
N LEU A 55 -3.64 -3.64 -9.96
CA LEU A 55 -2.43 -3.00 -9.47
C LEU A 55 -2.85 -1.78 -8.66
N VAL A 56 -2.53 -1.75 -7.38
CA VAL A 56 -3.01 -0.73 -6.44
C VAL A 56 -1.83 -0.07 -5.73
N ASN A 57 -1.85 1.26 -5.59
CA ASN A 57 -0.99 1.95 -4.64
C ASN A 57 -1.82 2.55 -3.49
N THR A 58 -1.36 2.33 -2.26
CA THR A 58 -1.88 3.01 -1.06
C THR A 58 -1.52 4.49 -1.11
N HIS A 59 -0.33 4.79 -1.59
CA HIS A 59 0.19 6.11 -1.90
C HIS A 59 1.33 6.00 -2.91
N CYS A 60 1.84 7.12 -3.43
CA CYS A 60 2.75 7.10 -4.57
C CYS A 60 4.16 7.61 -4.25
N HIS A 61 4.70 7.39 -3.04
CA HIS A 61 6.13 7.61 -2.78
C HIS A 61 6.99 6.61 -3.56
N ILE A 62 8.26 6.99 -3.76
CA ILE A 62 9.13 6.33 -4.74
C ILE A 62 9.28 4.82 -4.51
N ASP A 63 9.44 4.41 -3.28
CA ASP A 63 9.64 3.02 -2.87
C ASP A 63 8.41 2.14 -3.12
N HIS A 64 7.19 2.70 -3.05
CA HIS A 64 5.94 1.99 -3.31
C HIS A 64 5.58 1.87 -4.81
N VAL A 65 6.31 2.58 -5.67
CA VAL A 65 5.99 2.64 -7.11
C VAL A 65 7.10 2.13 -8.02
N LEU A 66 8.24 1.65 -7.47
CA LEU A 66 9.40 1.20 -8.24
C LEU A 66 9.05 0.04 -9.19
N GLY A 67 8.14 -0.85 -8.80
CA GLY A 67 7.68 -1.97 -9.60
C GLY A 67 6.43 -1.73 -10.43
N ASN A 68 5.78 -0.56 -10.32
CA ASN A 68 4.51 -0.29 -11.01
C ASN A 68 4.57 -0.54 -12.52
N LYS A 69 5.62 -0.01 -13.18
CA LYS A 69 5.79 -0.19 -14.63
C LYS A 69 5.96 -1.65 -15.00
N PHE A 70 6.76 -2.40 -14.25
CA PHE A 70 6.97 -3.83 -14.46
C PHE A 70 5.65 -4.62 -14.31
N VAL A 71 4.93 -4.42 -13.21
CA VAL A 71 3.66 -5.12 -12.93
C VAL A 71 2.61 -4.77 -13.97
N SER A 72 2.48 -3.48 -14.32
CA SER A 72 1.54 -3.01 -15.35
C SER A 72 1.81 -3.66 -16.70
N ASP A 73 3.06 -3.67 -17.16
CA ASP A 73 3.43 -4.28 -18.44
C ASP A 73 3.28 -5.80 -18.43
N ARG A 74 3.66 -6.43 -17.33
CA ARG A 74 3.66 -7.89 -17.21
C ARG A 74 2.27 -8.50 -17.22
N TYR A 75 1.30 -7.83 -16.59
CA TYR A 75 -0.05 -8.34 -16.39
C TYR A 75 -1.13 -7.55 -17.14
N GLY A 76 -0.76 -6.49 -17.85
CA GLY A 76 -1.71 -5.65 -18.60
C GLY A 76 -2.64 -4.83 -17.69
N LEU A 77 -2.19 -4.48 -16.47
CA LEU A 77 -2.99 -3.82 -15.46
C LEU A 77 -2.82 -2.30 -15.50
N SER A 78 -3.94 -1.59 -15.33
CA SER A 78 -3.92 -0.16 -15.07
C SER A 78 -3.67 0.12 -13.59
N LEU A 79 -2.99 1.24 -13.31
CA LEU A 79 -2.76 1.67 -11.93
C LEU A 79 -4.05 2.21 -11.30
N THR A 80 -4.33 1.74 -10.09
CA THR A 80 -5.44 2.14 -9.23
C THR A 80 -4.90 2.81 -7.97
N SER A 81 -5.37 4.00 -7.63
CA SER A 81 -5.04 4.71 -6.38
C SER A 81 -6.01 5.87 -6.16
N HIS A 82 -5.82 6.67 -5.10
CA HIS A 82 -6.57 7.92 -4.93
C HIS A 82 -6.10 9.00 -5.93
N ALA A 83 -7.04 9.77 -6.47
CA ALA A 83 -6.73 10.80 -7.49
C ALA A 83 -5.71 11.84 -7.02
N GLY A 84 -5.71 12.18 -5.74
CA GLY A 84 -4.78 13.14 -5.14
C GLY A 84 -3.32 12.66 -5.10
N GLU A 85 -3.06 11.38 -5.33
CA GLU A 85 -1.70 10.82 -5.40
C GLU A 85 -1.03 11.05 -6.77
N GLN A 86 -1.75 11.49 -7.80
CA GLN A 86 -1.15 11.75 -9.11
C GLN A 86 -0.03 12.79 -9.03
N VAL A 87 -0.19 13.83 -8.21
CA VAL A 87 0.85 14.86 -8.04
C VAL A 87 2.13 14.31 -7.40
N VAL A 88 1.98 13.35 -6.48
CA VAL A 88 3.11 12.65 -5.85
C VAL A 88 3.79 11.75 -6.89
N LEU A 89 3.02 10.99 -7.65
CA LEU A 89 3.50 10.12 -8.72
C LEU A 89 4.28 10.90 -9.79
N ASP A 90 3.78 12.06 -10.19
CA ASP A 90 4.42 12.93 -11.18
C ASP A 90 5.77 13.49 -10.71
N ALA A 91 5.99 13.59 -9.41
CA ALA A 91 7.25 14.04 -8.82
C ALA A 91 8.34 12.94 -8.80
N GLN A 92 7.98 11.66 -8.93
CA GLN A 92 8.90 10.55 -8.71
C GLN A 92 10.12 10.51 -9.67
N PRO A 93 10.05 10.95 -10.93
CA PRO A 93 11.25 11.07 -11.76
C PRO A 93 12.32 12.01 -11.17
N THR A 94 11.89 13.08 -10.48
CA THR A 94 12.82 14.01 -9.80
C THR A 94 13.31 13.42 -8.48
N VAL A 95 12.42 12.80 -7.72
CA VAL A 95 12.74 12.15 -6.42
C VAL A 95 13.75 11.02 -6.62
N SER A 96 13.58 10.20 -7.65
CA SER A 96 14.52 9.11 -7.97
C SER A 96 15.94 9.63 -8.24
N GLN A 97 16.07 10.77 -8.95
CA GLN A 97 17.36 11.42 -9.19
C GLN A 97 18.00 11.91 -7.88
N MET A 98 17.20 12.44 -6.94
CA MET A 98 17.70 12.89 -5.64
C MET A 98 18.25 11.74 -4.79
N TYR A 99 17.62 10.55 -4.88
CA TYR A 99 18.09 9.34 -4.21
C TYR A 99 19.16 8.56 -4.98
N GLY A 100 19.45 8.95 -6.24
CA GLY A 100 20.41 8.25 -7.09
C GLY A 100 19.97 6.85 -7.50
N ILE A 101 18.66 6.60 -7.57
CA ILE A 101 18.09 5.31 -7.98
C ILE A 101 17.53 5.37 -9.39
N SER A 102 17.59 4.25 -10.10
CA SER A 102 16.95 4.12 -11.42
C SER A 102 15.43 4.01 -11.23
N TYR A 103 14.66 4.71 -12.04
CA TYR A 103 13.21 4.66 -11.98
C TYR A 103 12.61 4.54 -13.38
N LEU A 104 11.89 3.46 -13.61
CA LEU A 104 11.03 3.32 -14.77
C LEU A 104 9.69 3.99 -14.44
N ARG A 105 9.37 5.07 -15.15
CA ARG A 105 8.17 5.87 -14.88
C ARG A 105 6.94 4.97 -14.78
N SER A 106 6.27 5.02 -13.64
CA SER A 106 4.97 4.38 -13.41
C SER A 106 3.94 4.86 -14.43
N PRO A 107 3.00 4.01 -14.85
CA PRO A 107 1.81 4.50 -15.56
C PRO A 107 1.02 5.49 -14.70
N ASP A 108 0.30 6.40 -15.34
CA ASP A 108 -0.62 7.29 -14.64
C ASP A 108 -1.76 6.51 -13.97
N ILE A 109 -2.30 7.07 -12.90
CA ILE A 109 -3.49 6.49 -12.24
C ILE A 109 -4.67 6.56 -13.21
N LYS A 110 -5.30 5.43 -13.48
CA LYS A 110 -6.45 5.30 -14.40
C LYS A 110 -7.76 4.98 -13.67
N THR A 111 -7.67 4.26 -12.55
CA THR A 111 -8.83 3.93 -11.71
C THR A 111 -8.67 4.65 -10.39
N PHE A 112 -9.69 5.40 -10.02
CA PHE A 112 -9.66 6.21 -8.80
C PHE A 112 -10.45 5.54 -7.69
N LEU A 113 -9.86 5.53 -6.50
CA LEU A 113 -10.48 5.09 -5.26
C LEU A 113 -10.66 6.29 -4.32
N ALA A 114 -11.79 6.33 -3.64
CA ALA A 114 -12.12 7.36 -2.66
C ALA A 114 -12.62 6.73 -1.35
N GLN A 115 -12.81 7.57 -0.33
CA GLN A 115 -13.37 7.13 0.96
C GLN A 115 -14.67 6.34 0.76
N ASP A 116 -14.78 5.22 1.44
CA ASP A 116 -15.91 4.28 1.45
C ASP A 116 -16.15 3.50 0.15
N ASP A 117 -15.33 3.67 -0.88
CA ASP A 117 -15.37 2.78 -2.04
C ASP A 117 -15.08 1.34 -1.64
N ILE A 118 -15.58 0.40 -2.43
CA ILE A 118 -15.30 -1.03 -2.27
C ILE A 118 -14.51 -1.52 -3.48
N LEU A 119 -13.28 -1.95 -3.24
CA LEU A 119 -12.47 -2.65 -4.23
C LEU A 119 -12.71 -4.15 -4.08
N THR A 120 -13.04 -4.84 -5.17
CA THR A 120 -13.34 -6.28 -5.15
C THR A 120 -12.40 -7.07 -6.05
N PHE A 121 -12.05 -8.29 -5.61
CA PHE A 121 -11.41 -9.29 -6.45
C PHE A 121 -11.87 -10.68 -5.98
N GLY A 122 -12.12 -11.59 -6.92
CA GLY A 122 -12.72 -12.88 -6.58
C GLY A 122 -13.95 -12.74 -5.71
N ASN A 123 -13.93 -13.36 -4.52
CA ASN A 123 -14.97 -13.26 -3.50
C ASN A 123 -14.63 -12.24 -2.40
N THR A 124 -13.52 -11.55 -2.51
CA THR A 124 -13.01 -10.63 -1.49
C THR A 124 -13.43 -9.19 -1.76
N SER A 125 -13.83 -8.48 -0.70
CA SER A 125 -14.17 -7.05 -0.74
C SER A 125 -13.31 -6.27 0.24
N LEU A 126 -12.70 -5.19 -0.24
CA LEU A 126 -11.87 -4.28 0.56
C LEU A 126 -12.54 -2.91 0.62
N LYS A 127 -12.82 -2.45 1.82
CA LYS A 127 -13.27 -1.08 2.04
C LYS A 127 -12.08 -0.10 1.99
N VAL A 128 -12.21 0.95 1.21
CA VAL A 128 -11.23 2.02 1.12
C VAL A 128 -11.44 3.00 2.29
N LEU A 129 -10.39 3.24 3.06
CA LEU A 129 -10.33 4.26 4.09
C LEU A 129 -9.39 5.37 3.60
N PHE A 130 -9.86 6.60 3.56
CA PHE A 130 -9.03 7.76 3.22
C PHE A 130 -8.21 8.17 4.44
N THR A 131 -6.88 8.04 4.33
CA THR A 131 -5.95 8.18 5.45
C THR A 131 -4.78 9.11 5.12
N PRO A 132 -5.04 10.37 4.73
CA PRO A 132 -4.00 11.33 4.36
C PRO A 132 -3.14 11.73 5.56
N GLY A 133 -1.97 12.33 5.27
CA GLY A 133 -1.09 12.96 6.26
C GLY A 133 0.36 12.51 6.16
N HIS A 134 0.65 11.27 5.79
CA HIS A 134 1.98 10.84 5.34
C HIS A 134 2.20 11.29 3.89
N SER A 135 1.26 11.01 3.03
CA SER A 135 1.10 11.52 1.67
C SER A 135 -0.22 12.29 1.59
N PRO A 136 -0.40 13.22 0.64
CA PRO A 136 -1.58 14.08 0.61
C PRO A 136 -2.90 13.32 0.44
N ALA A 137 -2.87 12.11 -0.10
CA ALA A 137 -4.08 11.37 -0.41
C ALA A 137 -3.95 9.86 -0.21
N SER A 138 -3.15 9.42 0.76
CA SER A 138 -3.01 8.00 1.11
C SER A 138 -4.36 7.35 1.40
N ILE A 139 -4.47 6.10 1.02
CA ILE A 139 -5.60 5.23 1.34
C ILE A 139 -5.12 3.98 2.07
N SER A 140 -5.98 3.42 2.90
CA SER A 140 -5.80 2.10 3.50
C SER A 140 -6.92 1.17 3.05
N LEU A 141 -6.63 -0.13 2.93
CA LEU A 141 -7.57 -1.13 2.41
C LEU A 141 -7.96 -2.09 3.54
N TYR A 142 -9.23 -2.09 3.91
CA TYR A 142 -9.73 -2.88 5.03
C TYR A 142 -10.64 -4.03 4.58
N ASN A 143 -10.27 -5.26 4.93
CA ASN A 143 -11.15 -6.42 4.84
C ASN A 143 -11.80 -6.70 6.18
N HIS A 144 -13.13 -6.54 6.24
CA HIS A 144 -13.90 -6.74 7.47
C HIS A 144 -13.99 -8.22 7.88
N GLU A 145 -14.11 -9.12 6.91
CA GLU A 145 -14.33 -10.55 7.17
C GLU A 145 -13.09 -11.22 7.78
N SER A 146 -11.91 -10.92 7.23
CA SER A 146 -10.65 -11.46 7.73
C SER A 146 -10.00 -10.58 8.82
N MET A 147 -10.59 -9.41 9.14
CA MET A 147 -10.02 -8.41 10.07
C MET A 147 -8.59 -8.02 9.72
N GLN A 148 -8.32 -7.71 8.45
CA GLN A 148 -7.01 -7.36 7.93
C GLN A 148 -7.06 -5.96 7.32
N LEU A 149 -6.02 -5.16 7.58
CA LEU A 149 -5.87 -3.79 7.09
C LEU A 149 -4.50 -3.64 6.42
N ILE A 150 -4.48 -3.28 5.13
CA ILE A 150 -3.28 -2.78 4.47
C ILE A 150 -3.24 -1.28 4.72
N ALA A 151 -2.29 -0.84 5.53
CA ALA A 151 -2.27 0.54 6.01
C ALA A 151 -1.38 1.47 5.18
N GLY A 152 -0.51 0.93 4.31
CA GLY A 152 0.58 1.72 3.73
C GLY A 152 1.42 2.37 4.84
N ASP A 153 1.86 3.59 4.60
CA ASP A 153 2.72 4.34 5.53
C ASP A 153 1.93 5.22 6.52
N VAL A 154 0.83 4.69 7.05
CA VAL A 154 -0.02 5.42 8.00
C VAL A 154 0.27 5.00 9.43
N LEU A 155 0.24 3.69 9.72
CA LEU A 155 0.38 3.13 11.07
C LEU A 155 1.39 1.97 11.04
N PHE A 156 2.38 2.04 11.92
CA PHE A 156 3.44 1.05 12.08
C PHE A 156 3.43 0.42 13.48
N ASP A 157 4.20 -0.64 13.65
CA ASP A 157 4.43 -1.21 14.97
C ASP A 157 5.15 -0.22 15.89
N GLY A 158 4.42 0.37 16.84
CA GLY A 158 4.92 1.36 17.78
C GLY A 158 5.29 2.72 17.15
N SER A 159 4.85 2.99 15.91
CA SER A 159 5.19 4.23 15.20
C SER A 159 4.07 4.66 14.24
N ILE A 160 4.29 5.76 13.53
CA ILE A 160 3.44 6.28 12.46
C ILE A 160 4.29 6.73 11.28
N GLY A 161 3.68 6.95 10.13
CA GLY A 161 4.35 7.51 8.96
C GLY A 161 4.99 8.86 9.23
N ARG A 162 6.11 9.14 8.56
CA ARG A 162 6.72 10.47 8.58
C ARG A 162 5.82 11.48 7.88
N THR A 163 5.93 12.75 8.25
CA THR A 163 5.07 13.83 7.74
C THR A 163 5.86 15.05 7.26
N ASP A 164 7.17 14.90 7.10
CA ASP A 164 8.09 15.95 6.69
C ASP A 164 8.38 15.98 5.17
N LEU A 165 7.79 15.06 4.41
CA LEU A 165 7.85 15.04 2.95
C LEU A 165 6.81 15.99 2.34
N PRO A 166 7.00 16.42 1.07
CA PRO A 166 6.03 17.30 0.41
C PRO A 166 4.62 16.73 0.39
N GLY A 167 3.65 17.48 0.92
CA GLY A 167 2.26 17.04 1.08
C GLY A 167 1.95 16.34 2.39
N GLY A 168 2.97 16.06 3.22
CA GLY A 168 2.80 15.51 4.56
C GLY A 168 2.30 16.54 5.56
N ASP A 169 1.47 16.11 6.53
CA ASP A 169 0.98 16.92 7.64
C ASP A 169 0.70 16.05 8.87
N PHE A 170 1.40 16.32 9.96
CA PHE A 170 1.33 15.53 11.18
C PHE A 170 -0.08 15.50 11.79
N LYS A 171 -0.72 16.67 11.85
CA LYS A 171 -2.07 16.75 12.44
C LYS A 171 -3.07 15.94 11.62
N THR A 172 -3.01 16.06 10.31
CA THR A 172 -3.86 15.29 9.39
C THR A 172 -3.63 13.78 9.55
N LEU A 173 -2.38 13.33 9.66
CA LEU A 173 -2.07 11.91 9.87
C LEU A 173 -2.66 11.39 11.20
N ILE A 174 -2.46 12.13 12.30
CA ILE A 174 -3.02 11.76 13.60
C ILE A 174 -4.55 11.72 13.55
N ASP A 175 -5.19 12.69 12.91
CA ASP A 175 -6.64 12.74 12.75
C ASP A 175 -7.12 11.54 11.90
N SER A 176 -6.42 11.19 10.81
CA SER A 176 -6.70 10.02 9.98
C SER A 176 -6.62 8.73 10.80
N ILE A 177 -5.55 8.51 11.54
CA ILE A 177 -5.38 7.32 12.37
C ILE A 177 -6.51 7.24 13.41
N LYS A 178 -6.78 8.32 14.13
CA LYS A 178 -7.80 8.34 15.21
C LYS A 178 -9.22 8.15 14.69
N THR A 179 -9.55 8.74 13.55
CA THR A 179 -10.92 8.75 13.02
C THR A 179 -11.24 7.60 12.09
N GLN A 180 -10.25 7.01 11.41
CA GLN A 180 -10.43 5.91 10.49
C GLN A 180 -9.94 4.59 11.09
N LEU A 181 -8.68 4.51 11.53
CA LEU A 181 -8.07 3.24 11.90
C LEU A 181 -8.40 2.82 13.35
N LEU A 182 -8.28 3.73 14.33
CA LEU A 182 -8.55 3.39 15.72
C LEU A 182 -10.05 3.20 16.03
N ARG A 183 -10.94 3.31 15.05
CA ARG A 183 -12.35 2.90 15.18
C ARG A 183 -12.58 1.44 14.83
N LEU A 184 -11.61 0.78 14.21
CA LEU A 184 -11.68 -0.63 13.90
C LEU A 184 -11.53 -1.48 15.17
N ASP A 185 -11.92 -2.76 15.09
CA ASP A 185 -11.77 -3.71 16.20
C ASP A 185 -10.30 -3.88 16.61
N ASP A 186 -10.04 -4.09 17.90
CA ASP A 186 -8.70 -4.31 18.45
C ASP A 186 -7.96 -5.49 17.81
N LYS A 187 -8.70 -6.47 17.28
CA LYS A 187 -8.15 -7.69 16.67
C LYS A 187 -7.71 -7.46 15.20
N VAL A 188 -8.04 -6.33 14.61
CA VAL A 188 -7.62 -6.05 13.22
C VAL A 188 -6.11 -6.07 13.13
N VAL A 189 -5.61 -6.93 12.26
CA VAL A 189 -4.18 -7.05 11.94
C VAL A 189 -3.82 -5.98 10.92
N VAL A 190 -2.77 -5.22 11.21
CA VAL A 190 -2.29 -4.11 10.39
C VAL A 190 -1.03 -4.54 9.64
N TYR A 191 -1.09 -4.49 8.33
CA TYR A 191 0.00 -4.71 7.39
C TYR A 191 0.49 -3.33 6.92
N SER A 192 1.66 -2.96 7.40
CA SER A 192 2.25 -1.62 7.20
C SER A 192 3.15 -1.59 5.97
N GLY A 193 3.36 -0.43 5.37
CA GLY A 193 4.25 -0.26 4.22
C GLY A 193 5.72 -0.59 4.53
N HIS A 194 6.12 -0.55 5.80
CA HIS A 194 7.45 -0.94 6.27
C HIS A 194 7.39 -1.68 7.59
N GLY A 195 8.41 -2.53 7.85
CA GLY A 195 8.61 -3.21 9.13
C GLY A 195 7.60 -4.33 9.39
N GLU A 196 7.36 -4.59 10.67
CA GLU A 196 6.57 -5.72 11.14
C GLU A 196 5.06 -5.41 11.15
N ILE A 197 4.26 -6.48 11.13
CA ILE A 197 2.82 -6.40 11.33
C ILE A 197 2.50 -6.00 12.77
N THR A 198 1.36 -5.31 12.97
CA THR A 198 0.86 -4.97 14.29
C THR A 198 -0.66 -5.20 14.38
N THR A 199 -1.31 -4.69 15.42
CA THR A 199 -2.77 -4.73 15.55
C THR A 199 -3.31 -3.39 16.02
N ILE A 200 -4.53 -3.06 15.64
CA ILE A 200 -5.21 -1.83 16.08
C ILE A 200 -5.23 -1.74 17.61
N GLY A 201 -5.48 -2.85 18.30
CA GLY A 201 -5.52 -2.87 19.76
C GLY A 201 -4.16 -2.61 20.41
N LYS A 202 -3.05 -3.10 19.84
CA LYS A 202 -1.71 -2.80 20.32
C LYS A 202 -1.41 -1.32 20.17
N GLU A 203 -1.62 -0.77 18.97
CA GLU A 203 -1.30 0.61 18.69
C GLU A 203 -2.17 1.61 19.46
N ARG A 204 -3.46 1.30 19.67
CA ARG A 204 -4.34 2.11 20.51
C ARG A 204 -3.85 2.24 21.95
N ARG A 205 -3.23 1.18 22.50
CA ARG A 205 -2.79 1.14 23.91
C ARG A 205 -1.39 1.65 24.14
N SER A 206 -0.48 1.47 23.17
CA SER A 206 0.96 1.62 23.45
C SER A 206 1.73 2.41 22.39
N ASN A 207 1.08 2.89 21.33
CA ASN A 207 1.77 3.70 20.35
C ASN A 207 2.10 5.09 20.93
N PRO A 208 3.39 5.49 21.01
CA PRO A 208 3.79 6.73 21.68
C PRO A 208 3.32 8.01 20.96
N PHE A 209 2.86 7.93 19.73
CA PHE A 209 2.33 9.06 18.97
C PHE A 209 0.82 9.23 19.16
N LEU A 210 0.14 8.23 19.72
CA LEU A 210 -1.33 8.17 19.79
C LEU A 210 -1.88 8.21 21.22
N THR A 211 -1.01 7.99 22.22
CA THR A 211 -1.32 7.98 23.65
C THR A 211 -0.99 9.31 24.33
#